data_b3d61cb03dc23ddf1c1c60795e337dc9
#
_entry.id   b3d61cb03dc23ddf1c1c60795e337dc9
#
_cell.length_a   1.000
_cell.length_b   1.000
_cell.length_c   1.000
_cell.angle_alpha   90.00
_cell.angle_beta   90.00
_cell.angle_gamma   90.00
#
_symmetry.space_group_name_H-M   'P 1'
#
loop_
_entity.id
_entity.type
_entity.pdbx_description
1 polymer ?
#
loop_
_entity_poly.entity_id
_entity_poly.type
_entity_poly.pdbx_seq_one_letter_code
_entity_poly.pdbx_strand_id
1 'polypeptide(L)'
;ELTPGYSKTSSYDLFGQTGIGQFMGWSNWYGTSGDANGIRSSNMISYYTPNFSGFTAGLGYGFDEQTSGKAGRYVGGYVAYENGPLGVAVSYDQRNLAADAERNALTVAGSYNLNVVKLNAIVQQTKDDVPGASDRKVNAYALGASAPVGAGEVKLQYALYDQKAIDSKAHQISLGYVHNLSKRTALYGTVAYMKNKDASNLGLAAKSLSTGGPGAGENQTGVQLGIRHSF
;
A
#
# COMPACT_ATOMS: atom_id res chain seq x y z
N GLU A 1 1.73 -14.31 -17.88
CA GLU A 1 1.49 -13.08 -18.64
C GLU A 1 2.73 -12.20 -18.59
N LEU A 2 3.13 -11.63 -19.70
CA LEU A 2 4.23 -10.67 -19.82
C LEU A 2 3.64 -9.32 -20.27
N THR A 3 3.74 -8.33 -19.40
CA THR A 3 3.16 -7.01 -19.66
C THR A 3 4.27 -5.96 -19.76
N PRO A 4 4.56 -5.42 -20.94
CA PRO A 4 5.50 -4.31 -21.09
C PRO A 4 4.84 -2.97 -20.76
N GLY A 5 5.63 -2.01 -20.30
CA GLY A 5 5.23 -0.62 -20.13
C GLY A 5 5.03 -0.21 -18.68
N TYR A 6 4.04 0.66 -18.44
CA TYR A 6 3.76 1.20 -17.11
C TYR A 6 2.95 0.23 -16.26
N SER A 7 3.53 -0.28 -15.20
CA SER A 7 2.90 -1.28 -14.33
C SER A 7 2.97 -0.90 -12.86
N LYS A 8 2.22 -1.63 -12.05
CA LYS A 8 2.21 -1.48 -10.61
C LYS A 8 3.45 -2.14 -10.00
N THR A 9 3.86 -1.66 -8.83
CA THR A 9 4.91 -2.31 -8.05
C THR A 9 4.39 -3.60 -7.41
N SER A 10 5.28 -4.51 -7.06
CA SER A 10 4.92 -5.77 -6.42
C SER A 10 4.25 -5.57 -5.07
N SER A 11 4.67 -4.57 -4.30
CA SER A 11 3.99 -4.19 -3.04
C SER A 11 2.54 -3.77 -3.29
N TYR A 12 2.26 -3.05 -4.36
CA TYR A 12 0.90 -2.64 -4.71
C TYR A 12 0.04 -3.83 -5.16
N ASP A 13 0.61 -4.76 -5.93
CA ASP A 13 -0.09 -5.97 -6.35
C ASP A 13 -0.45 -6.83 -5.14
N LEU A 14 0.45 -6.92 -4.17
CA LEU A 14 0.20 -7.58 -2.89
C LEU A 14 -0.99 -6.96 -2.14
N PHE A 15 -1.09 -5.63 -2.09
CA PHE A 15 -2.25 -4.95 -1.52
C PHE A 15 -3.56 -5.32 -2.22
N GLY A 16 -3.54 -5.42 -3.53
CA GLY A 16 -4.67 -5.86 -4.32
C GLY A 16 -5.13 -7.27 -3.94
N GLN A 17 -4.19 -8.17 -3.73
CA GLN A 17 -4.44 -9.57 -3.39
C GLN A 17 -5.01 -9.74 -1.98
N THR A 18 -4.40 -9.12 -0.99
CA THR A 18 -4.86 -9.23 0.40
C THR A 18 -6.09 -8.38 0.70
N GLY A 19 -6.42 -7.44 -0.18
CA GLY A 19 -7.56 -6.54 -0.04
C GLY A 19 -7.42 -5.47 1.04
N ILE A 20 -6.27 -5.36 1.72
CA ILE A 20 -6.06 -4.32 2.74
C ILE A 20 -5.92 -2.95 2.10
N GLY A 21 -5.14 -2.82 1.03
CA GLY A 21 -4.92 -1.54 0.36
C GLY A 21 -6.13 -1.00 -0.38
N GLN A 22 -7.07 -1.86 -0.76
CA GLN A 22 -8.30 -1.46 -1.46
C GLN A 22 -9.41 -0.99 -0.53
N PHE A 23 -9.26 -1.16 0.76
CA PHE A 23 -10.33 -0.92 1.70
C PHE A 23 -10.66 0.52 1.91
N MET A 24 -9.64 1.29 2.13
CA MET A 24 -9.76 2.61 2.66
C MET A 24 -9.16 3.56 1.65
N GLY A 25 -9.92 4.54 1.21
CA GLY A 25 -9.43 5.62 0.39
C GLY A 25 -8.26 6.37 1.04
N TRP A 26 -8.02 6.08 2.32
CA TRP A 26 -6.91 6.57 3.11
C TRP A 26 -6.13 5.44 3.77
N SER A 27 -5.32 4.80 3.00
CA SER A 27 -4.23 3.99 3.50
C SER A 27 -2.94 4.78 3.26
N ASN A 28 -2.39 5.34 4.30
CA ASN A 28 -1.14 6.09 4.23
C ASN A 28 0.03 5.11 4.32
N TRP A 29 0.01 4.13 3.43
CA TRP A 29 1.01 3.10 3.37
C TRP A 29 2.33 3.71 2.90
N TYR A 30 3.35 3.63 3.72
CA TYR A 30 4.62 4.28 3.45
C TYR A 30 5.25 3.79 2.15
N GLY A 31 5.55 4.71 1.25
CA GLY A 31 6.07 4.40 -0.10
C GLY A 31 5.00 4.02 -1.13
N THR A 32 3.75 3.78 -0.72
CA THR A 32 2.65 3.47 -1.64
C THR A 32 1.60 4.55 -1.71
N SER A 33 1.46 5.39 -0.69
CA SER A 33 0.51 6.49 -0.63
C SER A 33 1.20 7.82 -0.90
N GLY A 34 0.78 8.52 -1.93
CA GLY A 34 1.26 9.88 -2.25
C GLY A 34 2.61 9.96 -2.93
N ASP A 35 3.43 8.94 -2.87
CA ASP A 35 4.66 8.85 -3.64
C ASP A 35 4.36 8.14 -4.96
N ALA A 36 4.31 8.91 -6.05
CA ALA A 36 4.16 8.38 -7.40
C ALA A 36 5.22 7.30 -7.71
N ASN A 37 6.32 7.33 -7.02
CA ASN A 37 7.40 6.37 -7.15
C ASN A 37 7.18 5.05 -6.41
N GLY A 38 6.26 4.96 -5.44
CA GLY A 38 6.00 3.73 -4.68
C GLY A 38 4.95 2.80 -5.30
N ILE A 39 4.01 3.35 -6.07
CA ILE A 39 2.85 2.59 -6.57
C ILE A 39 3.10 2.02 -7.97
N ARG A 40 3.85 2.72 -8.81
CA ARG A 40 4.01 2.43 -10.24
C ARG A 40 5.43 2.71 -10.70
N SER A 41 5.87 1.98 -11.71
CA SER A 41 7.14 2.22 -12.40
C SER A 41 6.89 2.35 -13.89
N SER A 42 7.58 3.31 -14.54
CA SER A 42 7.58 3.44 -16.00
C SER A 42 8.50 2.40 -16.64
N ASN A 43 8.36 2.20 -17.95
CA ASN A 43 9.23 1.34 -18.76
C ASN A 43 9.44 -0.05 -18.14
N MET A 44 8.37 -0.69 -17.73
CA MET A 44 8.42 -1.91 -16.94
C MET A 44 8.04 -3.13 -17.79
N ILE A 45 8.77 -4.21 -17.60
CA ILE A 45 8.38 -5.55 -18.04
C ILE A 45 8.02 -6.35 -16.80
N SER A 46 6.84 -6.97 -16.82
CA SER A 46 6.36 -7.80 -15.71
C SER A 46 5.96 -9.18 -16.21
N TYR A 47 6.26 -10.19 -15.41
CA TYR A 47 5.83 -11.56 -15.62
C TYR A 47 5.03 -12.04 -14.43
N TYR A 48 3.88 -12.64 -14.70
CA TYR A 48 3.00 -13.25 -13.69
C TYR A 48 2.80 -14.73 -14.00
N THR A 49 2.96 -15.57 -12.99
CA THR A 49 2.72 -17.01 -13.16
C THR A 49 1.23 -17.32 -13.26
N PRO A 50 0.86 -18.44 -13.88
CA PRO A 50 -0.42 -19.07 -13.62
C PRO A 50 -0.58 -19.42 -12.13
N ASN A 51 -1.81 -19.73 -11.73
CA ASN A 51 -2.07 -20.26 -10.40
C ASN A 51 -1.71 -21.74 -10.33
N PHE A 52 -0.76 -22.08 -9.46
CA PHE A 52 -0.32 -23.44 -9.19
C PHE A 52 -0.87 -23.90 -7.85
N SER A 53 -2.08 -24.43 -7.82
CA SER A 53 -2.74 -24.95 -6.60
C SER A 53 -2.78 -23.92 -5.46
N GLY A 54 -3.09 -22.68 -5.79
CA GLY A 54 -3.16 -21.56 -4.86
C GLY A 54 -1.89 -20.69 -4.83
N PHE A 55 -0.78 -21.12 -5.38
CA PHE A 55 0.43 -20.30 -5.49
C PHE A 55 0.43 -19.44 -6.75
N THR A 56 0.76 -18.18 -6.58
CA THR A 56 1.04 -17.22 -7.65
C THR A 56 2.32 -16.46 -7.34
N ALA A 57 3.02 -16.02 -8.38
CA ALA A 57 4.19 -15.17 -8.24
C ALA A 57 4.22 -14.12 -9.35
N GLY A 58 4.84 -12.99 -9.06
CA GLY A 58 5.08 -11.93 -10.04
C GLY A 58 6.50 -11.41 -9.92
N LEU A 59 7.10 -11.07 -11.06
CA LEU A 59 8.39 -10.41 -11.15
C LEU A 59 8.25 -9.21 -12.08
N GLY A 60 8.91 -8.10 -11.74
CA GLY A 60 8.92 -6.89 -12.55
C GLY A 60 10.29 -6.25 -12.59
N TYR A 61 10.67 -5.76 -13.78
CA TYR A 61 11.85 -4.97 -13.98
C TYR A 61 11.50 -3.68 -14.73
N GLY A 62 11.79 -2.53 -14.14
CA GLY A 62 11.64 -1.21 -14.74
C GLY A 62 12.98 -0.67 -15.17
N PHE A 63 13.08 -0.28 -16.42
CA PHE A 63 14.30 0.35 -16.97
C PHE A 63 14.39 1.81 -16.53
N ASP A 64 15.60 2.26 -16.26
CA ASP A 64 15.87 3.69 -16.08
C ASP A 64 15.74 4.45 -17.42
N GLU A 65 15.46 5.74 -17.32
CA GLU A 65 15.37 6.64 -18.50
C GLU A 65 16.53 7.66 -18.51
N GLN A 66 17.55 7.41 -17.70
CA GLN A 66 18.66 8.34 -17.55
C GLN A 66 19.77 8.01 -18.56
N THR A 67 20.36 9.05 -19.15
CA THR A 67 21.56 8.92 -20.00
C THR A 67 22.80 8.55 -19.19
N SER A 68 22.78 8.82 -17.89
CA SER A 68 23.81 8.43 -16.92
C SER A 68 23.18 8.17 -15.56
N GLY A 69 23.64 7.12 -14.87
CA GLY A 69 23.12 6.73 -13.56
C GLY A 69 22.04 5.65 -13.65
N LYS A 70 21.37 5.37 -12.52
CA LYS A 70 20.38 4.30 -12.37
C LYS A 70 19.03 4.79 -11.85
N ALA A 71 18.84 6.11 -11.73
CA ALA A 71 17.63 6.70 -11.18
C ALA A 71 16.39 6.26 -11.98
N GLY A 72 15.37 5.79 -11.27
CA GLY A 72 14.14 5.25 -11.88
C GLY A 72 14.16 3.73 -12.11
N ARG A 73 15.32 3.07 -12.09
CA ARG A 73 15.40 1.61 -12.21
C ARG A 73 14.65 0.95 -11.07
N TYR A 74 13.86 -0.05 -11.41
CA TYR A 74 13.05 -0.83 -10.47
C TYR A 74 13.26 -2.32 -10.69
N VAL A 75 13.34 -3.07 -9.61
CA VAL A 75 13.20 -4.53 -9.62
C VAL A 75 12.33 -4.93 -8.45
N GLY A 76 11.39 -5.83 -8.66
CA GLY A 76 10.54 -6.32 -7.58
C GLY A 76 9.88 -7.63 -7.93
N GLY A 77 9.36 -8.29 -6.89
CA GLY A 77 8.62 -9.51 -7.05
C GLY A 77 7.80 -9.86 -5.82
N TYR A 78 6.86 -10.76 -6.00
CA TYR A 78 6.07 -11.32 -4.92
C TYR A 78 5.80 -12.81 -5.12
N VAL A 79 5.52 -13.47 -4.02
CA VAL A 79 4.92 -14.80 -3.98
C VAL A 79 3.69 -14.72 -3.08
N ALA A 80 2.58 -15.28 -3.54
CA ALA A 80 1.33 -15.35 -2.80
C ALA A 80 0.79 -16.77 -2.79
N TYR A 81 0.09 -17.12 -1.73
CA TYR A 81 -0.66 -18.36 -1.60
C TYR A 81 -2.07 -18.06 -1.11
N GLU A 82 -3.06 -18.51 -1.86
CA GLU A 82 -4.47 -18.39 -1.52
C GLU A 82 -5.15 -19.75 -1.61
N ASN A 83 -5.71 -20.21 -0.50
CA ASN A 83 -6.45 -21.47 -0.46
C ASN A 83 -7.54 -21.41 0.61
N GLY A 84 -8.78 -21.61 0.18
CA GLY A 84 -9.96 -21.52 1.04
C GLY A 84 -10.03 -20.16 1.76
N PRO A 85 -10.06 -20.14 3.11
CA PRO A 85 -10.16 -18.89 3.85
C PRO A 85 -8.83 -18.14 3.99
N LEU A 86 -7.70 -18.77 3.73
CA LEU A 86 -6.36 -18.24 3.97
C LEU A 86 -5.78 -17.59 2.72
N GLY A 87 -5.28 -16.38 2.86
CA GLY A 87 -4.40 -15.71 1.90
C GLY A 87 -3.14 -15.22 2.62
N VAL A 88 -1.96 -15.52 2.08
CA VAL A 88 -0.67 -15.00 2.57
C VAL A 88 0.19 -14.59 1.39
N ALA A 89 1.00 -13.54 1.56
CA ALA A 89 1.89 -13.12 0.50
C ALA A 89 3.10 -12.37 1.07
N VAL A 90 4.20 -12.42 0.32
CA VAL A 90 5.41 -11.64 0.58
C VAL A 90 5.86 -10.97 -0.71
N SER A 91 6.29 -9.71 -0.63
CA SER A 91 6.91 -9.01 -1.75
C SER A 91 8.17 -8.29 -1.32
N TYR A 92 9.06 -8.14 -2.29
CA TYR A 92 10.25 -7.30 -2.16
C TYR A 92 10.39 -6.41 -3.39
N ASP A 93 10.65 -5.13 -3.15
CA ASP A 93 10.84 -4.10 -4.17
C ASP A 93 12.15 -3.35 -3.89
N GLN A 94 12.90 -3.11 -4.95
CA GLN A 94 14.09 -2.27 -4.96
C GLN A 94 13.94 -1.18 -6.04
N ARG A 95 14.24 0.05 -5.68
CA ARG A 95 14.22 1.18 -6.60
C ARG A 95 15.45 2.05 -6.42
N ASN A 96 16.12 2.38 -7.52
CA ASN A 96 17.13 3.40 -7.54
C ASN A 96 16.48 4.79 -7.61
N LEU A 97 16.86 5.65 -6.69
CA LEU A 97 16.44 7.04 -6.60
C LEU A 97 17.50 7.95 -7.23
N ALA A 98 17.27 9.27 -7.22
CA ALA A 98 18.27 10.24 -7.63
C ALA A 98 19.50 10.21 -6.71
N ALA A 99 20.64 10.73 -7.19
CA ALA A 99 21.88 10.84 -6.42
C ALA A 99 22.38 9.49 -5.84
N ASP A 100 22.24 8.41 -6.64
CA ASP A 100 22.64 7.04 -6.30
C ASP A 100 22.01 6.48 -5.00
N ALA A 101 20.97 7.11 -4.51
CA ALA A 101 20.20 6.58 -3.40
C ALA A 101 19.35 5.38 -3.84
N GLU A 102 19.07 4.49 -2.90
CA GLU A 102 18.30 3.28 -3.16
C GLU A 102 17.19 3.12 -2.11
N ARG A 103 16.00 2.73 -2.54
CA ARG A 103 14.89 2.35 -1.67
C ARG A 103 14.60 0.88 -1.80
N ASN A 104 14.55 0.20 -0.66
CA ASN A 104 14.18 -1.21 -0.55
C ASN A 104 12.90 -1.31 0.29
N ALA A 105 11.92 -2.13 -0.15
CA ALA A 105 10.69 -2.38 0.57
C ALA A 105 10.43 -3.89 0.66
N LEU A 106 10.30 -4.40 1.87
CA LEU A 106 9.86 -5.76 2.16
C LEU A 106 8.45 -5.70 2.76
N THR A 107 7.51 -6.41 2.15
CA THR A 107 6.11 -6.46 2.62
C THR A 107 5.69 -7.90 2.84
N VAL A 108 5.06 -8.16 3.99
CA VAL A 108 4.41 -9.43 4.31
C VAL A 108 2.96 -9.12 4.65
N ALA A 109 2.04 -9.85 4.04
CA ALA A 109 0.62 -9.67 4.27
C ALA A 109 -0.12 -10.99 4.40
N GLY A 110 -1.22 -10.97 5.15
CA GLY A 110 -2.08 -12.12 5.34
C GLY A 110 -3.54 -11.72 5.47
N SER A 111 -4.42 -12.63 5.09
CA SER A 111 -5.86 -12.51 5.31
C SER A 111 -6.45 -13.85 5.71
N TYR A 112 -7.51 -13.79 6.52
CA TYR A 112 -8.28 -14.97 6.88
C TYR A 112 -9.77 -14.65 6.89
N ASN A 113 -10.54 -15.43 6.13
CA ASN A 113 -11.98 -15.26 6.02
C ASN A 113 -12.70 -16.21 6.98
N LEU A 114 -13.32 -15.65 8.02
CA LEU A 114 -14.13 -16.37 9.02
C LEU A 114 -15.60 -16.53 8.58
N ASN A 115 -15.95 -16.24 7.32
CA ASN A 115 -17.29 -16.14 6.73
C ASN A 115 -18.12 -14.94 7.21
N VAL A 116 -18.10 -14.64 8.50
CA VAL A 116 -18.82 -13.48 9.09
C VAL A 116 -17.95 -12.22 9.13
N VAL A 117 -16.64 -12.39 9.15
CA VAL A 117 -15.66 -11.32 9.12
C VAL A 117 -14.39 -11.78 8.42
N LYS A 118 -13.82 -10.92 7.57
CA LYS A 118 -12.48 -11.13 6.99
C LYS A 118 -11.48 -10.28 7.78
N LEU A 119 -10.46 -10.94 8.31
CA LEU A 119 -9.34 -10.30 8.99
C LEU A 119 -8.18 -10.13 8.02
N ASN A 120 -7.43 -9.06 8.16
CA ASN A 120 -6.26 -8.75 7.34
C ASN A 120 -5.14 -8.19 8.20
N ALA A 121 -3.92 -8.55 7.87
CA ALA A 121 -2.72 -8.01 8.51
C ALA A 121 -1.66 -7.74 7.45
N ILE A 122 -0.88 -6.67 7.64
CA ILE A 122 0.24 -6.33 6.77
C ILE A 122 1.36 -5.69 7.58
N VAL A 123 2.58 -6.08 7.26
CA VAL A 123 3.83 -5.51 7.79
C VAL A 123 4.70 -5.11 6.62
N GLN A 124 5.17 -3.88 6.62
CA GLN A 124 6.11 -3.39 5.62
C GLN A 124 7.30 -2.73 6.30
N GLN A 125 8.49 -3.02 5.81
CA GLN A 125 9.70 -2.30 6.13
C GLN A 125 10.22 -1.63 4.87
N THR A 126 10.39 -0.32 4.92
CA THR A 126 11.04 0.46 3.86
C THR A 126 12.35 1.01 4.38
N LYS A 127 13.43 0.85 3.60
CA LYS A 127 14.75 1.38 3.88
C LYS A 127 15.21 2.24 2.71
N ASP A 128 15.61 3.47 2.99
CA ASP A 128 16.24 4.35 2.03
C ASP A 128 17.74 4.42 2.39
N ASP A 129 18.59 3.94 1.50
CA ASP A 129 20.04 4.06 1.56
C ASP A 129 20.45 5.28 0.74
N VAL A 130 20.98 6.31 1.41
CA VAL A 130 21.37 7.57 0.77
C VAL A 130 22.87 7.76 0.97
N PRO A 131 23.68 7.83 -0.09
CA PRO A 131 25.14 8.03 0.05
C PRO A 131 25.47 9.28 0.86
N GLY A 132 26.30 9.11 1.88
CA GLY A 132 26.73 10.22 2.76
C GLY A 132 25.72 10.69 3.79
N ALA A 133 24.57 10.03 3.93
CA ALA A 133 23.57 10.31 4.95
C ALA A 133 23.25 9.06 5.78
N SER A 134 22.57 9.27 6.92
CA SER A 134 22.08 8.14 7.71
C SER A 134 20.91 7.46 7.00
N ASP A 135 20.90 6.14 7.02
CA ASP A 135 19.82 5.34 6.50
C ASP A 135 18.47 5.71 7.13
N ARG A 136 17.47 5.87 6.30
CA ARG A 136 16.10 6.07 6.75
C ARG A 136 15.36 4.74 6.73
N LYS A 137 14.89 4.30 7.88
CA LYS A 137 14.13 3.06 8.01
C LYS A 137 12.75 3.35 8.61
N VAL A 138 11.71 2.89 7.90
CA VAL A 138 10.33 3.00 8.35
C VAL A 138 9.73 1.61 8.41
N ASN A 139 9.13 1.28 9.56
CA ASN A 139 8.31 0.10 9.73
C ASN A 139 6.83 0.54 9.75
N ALA A 140 6.02 -0.12 8.96
CA ALA A 140 4.59 0.08 8.92
C ALA A 140 3.85 -1.23 9.23
N TYR A 141 2.84 -1.14 10.07
CA TYR A 141 2.02 -2.27 10.51
C TYR A 141 0.56 -1.90 10.34
N ALA A 142 -0.27 -2.79 9.81
CA ALA A 142 -1.70 -2.57 9.83
C ALA A 142 -2.46 -3.86 10.13
N LEU A 143 -3.57 -3.69 10.84
CA LEU A 143 -4.59 -4.71 11.07
C LEU A 143 -5.91 -4.16 10.56
N GLY A 144 -6.67 -5.00 9.87
CA GLY A 144 -7.97 -4.64 9.32
C GLY A 144 -8.99 -5.76 9.51
N ALA A 145 -10.23 -5.35 9.55
CA ALA A 145 -11.38 -6.26 9.56
C ALA A 145 -12.45 -5.73 8.61
N SER A 146 -13.12 -6.62 7.91
CA SER A 146 -14.31 -6.28 7.14
C SER A 146 -15.41 -7.30 7.35
N ALA A 147 -16.66 -6.82 7.39
CA ALA A 147 -17.82 -7.66 7.60
C ALA A 147 -18.97 -7.22 6.67
N PRO A 148 -19.71 -8.17 6.08
CA PRO A 148 -20.89 -7.87 5.30
C PRO A 148 -21.99 -7.31 6.21
N VAL A 149 -22.62 -6.21 5.80
CA VAL A 149 -23.73 -5.56 6.51
C VAL A 149 -24.77 -5.11 5.50
N GLY A 150 -25.93 -5.78 5.49
CA GLY A 150 -26.98 -5.53 4.51
C GLY A 150 -26.51 -5.75 3.07
N ALA A 151 -26.72 -4.78 2.20
CA ALA A 151 -26.24 -4.79 0.82
C ALA A 151 -24.80 -4.31 0.65
N GLY A 152 -24.04 -4.20 1.75
CA GLY A 152 -22.71 -3.62 1.73
C GLY A 152 -21.73 -4.29 2.66
N GLU A 153 -20.64 -3.58 2.96
CA GLU A 153 -19.54 -4.04 3.78
C GLU A 153 -19.01 -2.91 4.67
N VAL A 154 -18.93 -3.15 5.97
CA VAL A 154 -18.21 -2.29 6.93
C VAL A 154 -16.76 -2.71 6.97
N LYS A 155 -15.85 -1.74 7.05
CA LYS A 155 -14.40 -1.93 7.09
C LYS A 155 -13.78 -1.09 8.19
N LEU A 156 -12.92 -1.72 8.99
CA LEU A 156 -12.15 -1.07 10.05
C LEU A 156 -10.67 -1.37 9.84
N GLN A 157 -9.82 -0.38 9.98
CA GLN A 157 -8.36 -0.52 9.91
C GLN A 157 -7.68 0.31 10.98
N TYR A 158 -6.65 -0.27 11.57
CA TYR A 158 -5.67 0.43 12.39
C TYR A 158 -4.29 0.26 11.76
N ALA A 159 -3.51 1.34 11.68
CA ALA A 159 -2.13 1.32 11.19
C ALA A 159 -1.20 2.08 12.13
N LEU A 160 0.03 1.60 12.23
CA LEU A 160 1.15 2.21 12.94
C LEU A 160 2.30 2.40 11.97
N TYR A 161 2.85 3.61 11.92
CA TYR A 161 4.05 3.96 11.16
C TYR A 161 5.13 4.37 12.16
N ASP A 162 6.30 3.75 12.08
CA ASP A 162 7.41 3.95 13.02
C ASP A 162 8.71 4.18 12.25
N GLN A 163 9.18 5.43 12.23
CA GLN A 163 10.46 5.81 11.64
C GLN A 163 11.49 5.97 12.74
N LYS A 164 12.42 5.04 12.85
CA LYS A 164 13.38 4.93 13.93
C LYS A 164 14.42 6.05 13.97
N ALA A 165 14.87 6.53 12.80
CA ALA A 165 15.99 7.45 12.71
C ALA A 165 15.73 8.85 13.31
N ILE A 166 14.47 9.28 13.37
CA ILE A 166 14.07 10.63 13.84
C ILE A 166 12.99 10.58 14.92
N ASP A 167 12.82 9.44 15.59
CA ASP A 167 11.79 9.24 16.61
C ASP A 167 10.41 9.77 16.16
N SER A 168 9.94 9.27 15.02
CA SER A 168 8.69 9.71 14.38
C SER A 168 7.71 8.55 14.35
N LYS A 169 6.54 8.73 14.97
CA LYS A 169 5.47 7.73 15.01
C LYS A 169 4.14 8.33 14.62
N ALA A 170 3.34 7.56 13.86
CA ALA A 170 1.97 7.91 13.55
C ALA A 170 1.04 6.71 13.72
N HIS A 171 -0.14 6.98 14.25
CA HIS A 171 -1.21 5.99 14.41
C HIS A 171 -2.39 6.43 13.56
N GLN A 172 -2.93 5.54 12.77
CA GLN A 172 -4.11 5.80 11.96
C GLN A 172 -5.22 4.82 12.30
N ILE A 173 -6.43 5.34 12.48
CA ILE A 173 -7.65 4.53 12.53
C ILE A 173 -8.57 4.98 11.42
N SER A 174 -9.17 4.03 10.70
CA SER A 174 -10.07 4.32 9.59
C SER A 174 -11.28 3.41 9.66
N LEU A 175 -12.46 3.99 9.48
CA LEU A 175 -13.74 3.28 9.39
C LEU A 175 -14.41 3.63 8.07
N GLY A 176 -14.83 2.61 7.33
CA GLY A 176 -15.49 2.78 6.05
C GLY A 176 -16.73 1.89 5.91
N TYR A 177 -17.64 2.34 5.05
CA TYR A 177 -18.76 1.56 4.58
C TYR A 177 -18.89 1.65 3.06
N VAL A 178 -19.07 0.50 2.42
CA VAL A 178 -19.36 0.38 0.99
C VAL A 178 -20.75 -0.18 0.83
N HIS A 179 -21.64 0.53 0.15
CA HIS A 179 -23.00 0.10 -0.14
C HIS A 179 -23.15 -0.23 -1.63
N ASN A 180 -23.47 -1.48 -1.94
CA ASN A 180 -23.62 -1.94 -3.31
C ASN A 180 -25.04 -1.63 -3.81
N LEU A 181 -25.16 -0.70 -4.77
CA LEU A 181 -26.41 -0.40 -5.46
C LEU A 181 -26.70 -1.42 -6.57
N SER A 182 -25.65 -1.96 -7.16
CA SER A 182 -25.71 -3.02 -8.18
C SER A 182 -24.39 -3.78 -8.24
N LYS A 183 -24.31 -4.81 -9.12
CA LYS A 183 -23.04 -5.52 -9.39
C LYS A 183 -21.93 -4.60 -9.91
N ARG A 184 -22.27 -3.44 -10.48
CA ARG A 184 -21.32 -2.50 -11.10
C ARG A 184 -21.23 -1.15 -10.39
N THR A 185 -22.13 -0.85 -9.46
CA THR A 185 -22.21 0.47 -8.83
C THR A 185 -22.25 0.34 -7.31
N ALA A 186 -21.37 1.06 -6.64
CA ALA A 186 -21.35 1.16 -5.19
C ALA A 186 -21.11 2.61 -4.73
N LEU A 187 -21.78 2.99 -3.65
CA LEU A 187 -21.47 4.18 -2.88
C LEU A 187 -20.50 3.81 -1.77
N TYR A 188 -19.60 4.71 -1.43
CA TYR A 188 -18.72 4.50 -0.27
C TYR A 188 -18.51 5.76 0.54
N GLY A 189 -18.31 5.57 1.83
CA GLY A 189 -17.92 6.61 2.76
C GLY A 189 -16.82 6.11 3.68
N THR A 190 -15.86 6.95 4.01
CA THR A 190 -14.76 6.63 4.92
C THR A 190 -14.46 7.82 5.81
N VAL A 191 -14.24 7.57 7.09
CA VAL A 191 -13.64 8.51 8.03
C VAL A 191 -12.31 7.95 8.52
N ALA A 192 -11.30 8.80 8.61
CA ALA A 192 -9.99 8.43 9.12
C ALA A 192 -9.45 9.50 10.07
N TYR A 193 -8.72 9.05 11.08
CA TYR A 193 -8.02 9.88 12.03
C TYR A 193 -6.55 9.46 12.09
N MET A 194 -5.66 10.41 11.89
CA MET A 194 -4.20 10.26 11.99
C MET A 194 -3.72 11.01 13.23
N LYS A 195 -3.09 10.27 14.14
CA LYS A 195 -2.43 10.83 15.33
C LYS A 195 -0.93 10.78 15.13
N ASN A 196 -0.33 11.93 14.91
CA ASN A 196 1.12 12.09 14.84
C ASN A 196 1.71 12.27 16.24
N LYS A 197 2.90 11.73 16.44
CA LYS A 197 3.72 11.91 17.65
C LYS A 197 5.12 12.29 17.25
N ASP A 198 5.78 13.04 18.14
CA ASP A 198 7.17 13.45 18.02
C ASP A 198 7.42 14.19 16.69
N ALA A 199 8.39 13.80 15.91
CA ALA A 199 8.71 14.42 14.63
C ALA A 199 7.78 14.00 13.47
N SER A 200 6.74 13.18 13.71
CA SER A 200 5.85 12.73 12.64
C SER A 200 4.96 13.85 12.13
N ASN A 201 4.86 13.95 10.82
CA ASN A 201 3.99 14.87 10.08
C ASN A 201 3.21 14.15 8.97
N LEU A 202 2.90 12.87 9.16
CA LEU A 202 2.16 12.09 8.19
C LEU A 202 0.73 12.64 8.03
N GLY A 203 0.31 12.87 6.79
CA GLY A 203 -1.03 13.31 6.45
C GLY A 203 -1.90 12.18 5.91
N LEU A 204 -3.21 12.36 5.99
CA LEU A 204 -4.16 11.51 5.28
C LEU A 204 -4.13 11.88 3.80
N ALA A 205 -3.49 11.05 2.99
CA ALA A 205 -3.40 11.28 1.56
C ALA A 205 -4.70 10.84 0.87
N ALA A 206 -5.47 11.79 0.37
CA ALA A 206 -6.50 11.50 -0.62
C ALA A 206 -5.88 11.64 -2.01
N LYS A 207 -6.11 10.66 -2.88
CA LYS A 207 -5.53 10.61 -4.23
C LYS A 207 -5.82 11.86 -5.09
N SER A 208 -6.83 12.64 -4.72
CA SER A 208 -7.28 13.85 -5.43
C SER A 208 -6.98 15.16 -4.70
N LEU A 209 -6.51 15.12 -3.47
CA LEU A 209 -6.24 16.30 -2.67
C LEU A 209 -4.77 16.28 -2.25
N SER A 210 -3.94 17.00 -2.98
CA SER A 210 -2.58 17.33 -2.58
C SER A 210 -2.61 18.37 -1.45
N THR A 211 -3.13 17.97 -0.30
CA THR A 211 -2.95 18.77 0.92
C THR A 211 -1.61 18.38 1.51
N GLY A 212 -0.76 19.37 1.76
CA GLY A 212 0.45 19.15 2.54
C GLY A 212 0.12 18.42 3.85
N GLY A 213 1.05 17.61 4.35
CA GLY A 213 0.89 16.99 5.66
C GLY A 213 0.69 18.03 6.76
N PRO A 214 0.15 17.65 7.92
CA PRO A 214 0.10 18.53 9.09
C PRO A 214 1.51 18.87 9.58
N GLY A 215 1.63 19.84 10.47
CA GLY A 215 2.89 20.11 11.19
C GLY A 215 3.35 18.90 12.01
N ALA A 216 4.60 18.89 12.44
CA ALA A 216 5.15 17.83 13.28
C ALA A 216 4.32 17.69 14.58
N GLY A 217 3.91 16.46 14.90
CA GLY A 217 3.06 16.14 16.04
C GLY A 217 1.59 16.53 15.90
N GLU A 218 1.19 17.20 14.80
CA GLU A 218 -0.20 17.59 14.59
C GLU A 218 -1.06 16.43 14.05
N ASN A 219 -2.30 16.37 14.51
CA ASN A 219 -3.25 15.34 14.12
C ASN A 219 -4.09 15.79 12.92
N GLN A 220 -4.62 14.83 12.18
CA GLN A 220 -5.50 15.09 11.05
C GLN A 220 -6.71 14.16 11.06
N THR A 221 -7.89 14.74 10.74
CA THR A 221 -9.11 13.96 10.48
C THR A 221 -9.53 14.19 9.04
N GLY A 222 -9.95 13.12 8.38
CA GLY A 222 -10.44 13.19 7.01
C GLY A 222 -11.76 12.44 6.83
N VAL A 223 -12.61 12.95 5.92
CA VAL A 223 -13.87 12.32 5.50
C VAL A 223 -13.88 12.22 3.99
N GLN A 224 -14.19 11.04 3.46
CA GLN A 224 -14.29 10.80 2.03
C GLN A 224 -15.65 10.17 1.71
N LEU A 225 -16.31 10.68 0.68
CA LEU A 225 -17.52 10.11 0.10
C LEU A 225 -17.31 9.93 -1.41
N GLY A 226 -17.84 8.87 -1.98
CA GLY A 226 -17.71 8.66 -3.40
C GLY A 226 -18.62 7.58 -3.97
N ILE A 227 -18.62 7.52 -5.29
CA ILE A 227 -19.27 6.48 -6.09
C ILE A 227 -18.21 5.71 -6.88
N ARG A 228 -18.33 4.40 -6.92
CA ARG A 228 -17.56 3.52 -7.79
C ARG A 228 -18.49 2.91 -8.82
N HIS A 229 -18.15 3.04 -10.09
CA HIS A 229 -18.88 2.41 -11.19
C HIS A 229 -17.90 1.70 -12.13
N SER A 230 -18.26 0.47 -12.54
CA SER A 230 -17.50 -0.31 -13.54
C SER A 230 -18.34 -0.44 -14.80
N PHE A 231 -17.75 -0.17 -15.94
CA PHE A 231 -18.39 -0.26 -17.27
C PHE A 231 -18.28 -1.65 -17.85
#